data_a60d3b38bcbc33764d4b8a870168d74a
#
_entry.id   a60d3b38bcbc33764d4b8a870168d74a
#
_cell.length_a   1.000
_cell.length_b   1.000
_cell.length_c   1.000
_cell.angle_alpha   90.00
_cell.angle_beta   90.00
_cell.angle_gamma   90.00
#
_symmetry.space_group_name_H-M   'P 1'
#
loop_
_entity.id
_entity.type
_entity.pdbx_description
1 polymer ?
#
loop_
_entity_poly.entity_id
_entity_poly.type
_entity_poly.pdbx_seq_one_letter_code
_entity_poly.pdbx_strand_id
1 'polypeptide(L)'
;KGGTLELDKSTIATSKFSSVSLLGGSTFEMSNGSKLEVTDKGVTPIVIAGNEVSKGEVDDTNTNSTNINIDESTISTNKAPLLQLTDCVADVVISNSDITCDSVFDNVSNGVKQSKGSTLNITLKNQELTGDITPDYNTKVNLNIGSGSSYKGAIDVDSRQVVNVKLATDAKLTLTNTSYVDALELEDT
;
A
#
# COMPACT_ATOMS: atom_id res chain seq x y z
N LYS A 1 -18.30 -4.57 9.60
CA LYS A 1 -17.43 -4.57 10.78
C LYS A 1 -16.12 -5.19 10.37
N GLY A 2 -15.03 -4.45 10.54
CA GLY A 2 -13.68 -4.94 10.30
C GLY A 2 -13.29 -6.03 11.31
N GLY A 3 -12.39 -6.92 10.88
CA GLY A 3 -11.76 -7.93 11.73
C GLY A 3 -10.25 -7.67 11.81
N THR A 4 -9.58 -8.41 12.68
CA THR A 4 -8.12 -8.41 12.77
C THR A 4 -7.57 -9.73 12.27
N LEU A 5 -6.57 -9.67 11.39
CA LEU A 5 -5.71 -10.78 10.99
C LEU A 5 -4.30 -10.47 11.46
N GLU A 6 -3.75 -11.35 12.25
CA GLU A 6 -2.39 -11.23 12.79
C GLU A 6 -1.54 -12.42 12.33
N LEU A 7 -0.33 -12.13 11.86
CA LEU A 7 0.72 -13.09 11.58
C LEU A 7 1.90 -12.79 12.50
N ASP A 8 2.11 -13.65 13.48
CA ASP A 8 3.27 -13.63 14.36
C ASP A 8 4.11 -14.89 14.13
N LYS A 9 5.37 -14.73 13.76
CA LYS A 9 6.30 -15.83 13.44
C LYS A 9 5.70 -16.87 12.48
N SER A 10 4.88 -16.42 11.56
CA SER A 10 4.02 -17.26 10.71
C SER A 10 4.34 -17.09 9.23
N THR A 11 4.02 -18.09 8.43
CA THR A 11 4.21 -18.04 6.97
C THR A 11 2.90 -18.32 6.25
N ILE A 12 2.56 -17.43 5.30
CA ILE A 12 1.55 -17.69 4.28
C ILE A 12 2.26 -17.77 2.93
N ALA A 13 2.08 -18.87 2.22
CA ALA A 13 2.52 -19.04 0.84
C ALA A 13 1.32 -19.37 -0.04
N THR A 14 1.15 -18.62 -1.12
CA THR A 14 0.04 -18.82 -2.07
C THR A 14 0.56 -18.84 -3.49
N SER A 15 -0.21 -19.49 -4.39
CA SER A 15 0.13 -19.53 -5.80
C SER A 15 -0.88 -18.79 -6.68
N LYS A 16 -2.16 -19.02 -6.57
CA LYS A 16 -3.13 -18.53 -7.57
C LYS A 16 -3.97 -17.34 -7.15
N PHE A 17 -3.97 -16.98 -5.89
CA PHE A 17 -4.85 -15.96 -5.33
C PHE A 17 -4.10 -15.04 -4.39
N SER A 18 -4.65 -13.84 -4.19
CA SER A 18 -4.16 -12.94 -3.15
C SER A 18 -4.14 -13.64 -1.81
N SER A 19 -3.04 -13.43 -1.06
CA SER A 19 -2.84 -14.11 0.22
C SER A 19 -3.75 -13.53 1.30
N VAL A 20 -3.97 -12.22 1.23
CA VAL A 20 -4.75 -11.46 2.21
C VAL A 20 -5.77 -10.61 1.46
N SER A 21 -7.05 -10.80 1.77
CA SER A 21 -8.14 -9.96 1.29
C SER A 21 -8.82 -9.31 2.48
N LEU A 22 -8.82 -7.98 2.50
CA LEU A 22 -9.34 -7.17 3.58
C LEU A 22 -10.56 -6.38 3.12
N LEU A 23 -11.55 -6.27 4.00
CA LEU A 23 -12.67 -5.34 3.85
C LEU A 23 -12.39 -4.07 4.65
N GLY A 24 -12.95 -2.94 4.22
CA GLY A 24 -12.78 -1.66 4.88
C GLY A 24 -13.00 -1.73 6.40
N GLY A 25 -12.14 -1.08 7.16
CA GLY A 25 -12.14 -1.10 8.62
C GLY A 25 -11.51 -2.33 9.26
N SER A 26 -10.82 -3.18 8.49
CA SER A 26 -10.06 -4.31 9.02
C SER A 26 -8.65 -3.90 9.47
N THR A 27 -8.02 -4.76 10.27
CA THR A 27 -6.62 -4.63 10.65
C THR A 27 -5.84 -5.85 10.19
N PHE A 28 -4.68 -5.65 9.59
CA PHE A 28 -3.73 -6.70 9.25
C PHE A 28 -2.37 -6.37 9.85
N GLU A 29 -1.82 -7.31 10.60
CA GLU A 29 -0.54 -7.17 11.27
C GLU A 29 0.38 -8.32 10.92
N MET A 30 1.63 -8.00 10.57
CA MET A 30 2.73 -8.95 10.38
C MET A 30 3.89 -8.56 11.26
N SER A 31 4.43 -9.51 12.02
CA SER A 31 5.54 -9.24 12.94
C SER A 31 6.46 -10.45 13.14
N ASN A 32 7.60 -10.18 13.79
CA ASN A 32 8.51 -11.19 14.34
C ASN A 32 8.99 -12.23 13.32
N GLY A 33 9.40 -11.81 12.13
CA GLY A 33 9.91 -12.69 11.09
C GLY A 33 8.82 -13.43 10.31
N SER A 34 7.60 -12.92 10.30
CA SER A 34 6.50 -13.47 9.49
C SER A 34 6.78 -13.33 8.01
N LYS A 35 6.23 -14.25 7.20
CA LYS A 35 6.43 -14.28 5.75
C LYS A 35 5.13 -14.36 5.00
N LEU A 36 5.03 -13.55 3.94
CA LEU A 36 3.95 -13.56 2.97
C LEU A 36 4.58 -13.74 1.57
N GLU A 37 4.37 -14.90 0.97
CA GLU A 37 4.98 -15.24 -0.32
C GLU A 37 3.91 -15.54 -1.37
N VAL A 38 3.98 -14.87 -2.51
CA VAL A 38 3.12 -15.13 -3.67
C VAL A 38 3.99 -15.55 -4.84
N THR A 39 3.83 -16.79 -5.29
CA THR A 39 4.71 -17.42 -6.30
C THR A 39 4.23 -17.21 -7.72
N ASP A 40 2.92 -17.08 -7.96
CA ASP A 40 2.39 -16.89 -9.31
C ASP A 40 2.56 -15.45 -9.78
N LYS A 41 2.88 -15.32 -11.06
CA LYS A 41 3.11 -14.03 -11.70
C LYS A 41 1.83 -13.18 -11.71
N GLY A 42 1.96 -11.92 -11.32
CA GLY A 42 0.90 -10.92 -11.41
C GLY A 42 -0.17 -11.02 -10.31
N VAL A 43 0.06 -11.84 -9.29
CA VAL A 43 -0.88 -11.96 -8.17
C VAL A 43 -0.46 -11.02 -7.02
N THR A 44 -1.32 -10.06 -6.70
CA THR A 44 -1.11 -9.10 -5.60
C THR A 44 -1.34 -9.78 -4.25
N PRO A 45 -0.39 -9.72 -3.31
CA PRO A 45 -0.53 -10.37 -2.00
C PRO A 45 -1.63 -9.77 -1.13
N ILE A 46 -1.78 -8.45 -1.13
CA ILE A 46 -2.70 -7.74 -0.24
C ILE A 46 -3.71 -6.94 -1.07
N VAL A 47 -4.96 -7.34 -1.00
CA VAL A 47 -6.08 -6.68 -1.67
C VAL A 47 -7.03 -6.11 -0.64
N ILE A 48 -7.40 -4.86 -0.79
CA ILE A 48 -8.30 -4.15 0.10
C ILE A 48 -9.48 -3.63 -0.70
N ALA A 49 -10.69 -3.96 -0.25
CA ALA A 49 -11.92 -3.48 -0.85
C ALA A 49 -12.76 -2.72 0.17
N GLY A 50 -13.41 -1.66 -0.26
CA GLY A 50 -14.44 -0.99 0.53
C GLY A 50 -15.59 -1.95 0.84
N ASN A 51 -16.32 -1.68 1.91
CA ASN A 51 -17.52 -2.44 2.19
C ASN A 51 -18.59 -2.08 1.15
N GLU A 52 -18.94 -3.01 0.28
CA GLU A 52 -20.14 -2.87 -0.53
C GLU A 52 -21.34 -2.90 0.40
N VAL A 53 -21.99 -1.78 0.56
CA VAL A 53 -23.32 -1.75 1.18
C VAL A 53 -24.29 -2.37 0.19
N SER A 54 -24.93 -3.46 0.59
CA SER A 54 -25.93 -4.15 -0.21
C SER A 54 -26.97 -3.15 -0.76
N LYS A 55 -27.23 -3.25 -2.06
CA LYS A 55 -28.19 -2.52 -2.89
C LYS A 55 -29.14 -1.60 -2.14
N GLY A 56 -28.86 -0.28 -2.17
CA GLY A 56 -29.87 0.75 -1.90
C GLY A 56 -29.48 1.88 -0.94
N GLU A 57 -28.47 1.73 -0.12
CA GLU A 57 -27.99 2.81 0.74
C GLU A 57 -26.50 3.05 0.50
N VAL A 58 -26.20 4.19 -0.06
CA VAL A 58 -24.84 4.70 -0.11
C VAL A 58 -24.52 5.18 1.30
N ASP A 59 -23.89 4.34 2.09
CA ASP A 59 -23.30 4.81 3.34
C ASP A 59 -22.02 5.58 3.00
N ASP A 60 -22.21 6.88 2.81
CA ASP A 60 -21.14 7.84 2.56
C ASP A 60 -20.21 8.01 3.79
N THR A 61 -20.49 7.27 4.86
CA THR A 61 -19.80 7.38 6.15
C THR A 61 -18.77 6.27 6.39
N ASN A 62 -18.51 5.38 5.42
CA ASN A 62 -17.52 4.32 5.63
C ASN A 62 -16.07 4.86 5.50
N THR A 63 -15.74 5.77 6.41
CA THR A 63 -14.42 6.36 6.60
C THR A 63 -13.50 5.47 7.45
N ASN A 64 -13.92 4.26 7.77
CA ASN A 64 -13.10 3.36 8.58
C ASN A 64 -11.89 2.90 7.77
N SER A 65 -10.74 3.44 8.13
CA SER A 65 -9.48 3.05 7.53
C SER A 65 -9.16 1.58 7.79
N THR A 66 -8.67 0.91 6.77
CA THR A 66 -8.04 -0.40 6.92
C THR A 66 -6.60 -0.19 7.35
N ASN A 67 -6.23 -0.74 8.50
CA ASN A 67 -4.90 -0.58 9.06
C ASN A 67 -4.03 -1.78 8.68
N ILE A 68 -2.86 -1.52 8.12
CA ILE A 68 -1.87 -2.55 7.78
C ILE A 68 -0.56 -2.17 8.46
N ASN A 69 -0.06 -3.05 9.30
CA ASN A 69 1.22 -2.90 9.96
C ASN A 69 2.13 -4.09 9.62
N ILE A 70 3.27 -3.80 8.98
CA ILE A 70 4.27 -4.80 8.57
C ILE A 70 5.57 -4.42 9.26
N ASP A 71 5.96 -5.20 10.26
CA ASP A 71 7.18 -4.97 11.03
C ASP A 71 8.01 -6.25 11.12
N GLU A 72 9.34 -6.11 10.99
CA GLU A 72 10.30 -7.21 11.07
C GLU A 72 9.87 -8.45 10.25
N SER A 73 9.34 -8.24 9.03
CA SER A 73 8.69 -9.30 8.25
C SER A 73 9.19 -9.31 6.81
N THR A 74 8.83 -10.36 6.07
CA THR A 74 9.19 -10.50 4.65
C THR A 74 7.93 -10.63 3.79
N ILE A 75 7.84 -9.83 2.72
CA ILE A 75 6.82 -10.01 1.69
C ILE A 75 7.51 -10.13 0.33
N SER A 76 7.17 -11.17 -0.43
CA SER A 76 7.67 -11.36 -1.79
C SER A 76 6.54 -11.61 -2.78
N THR A 77 6.62 -10.92 -3.93
CA THR A 77 5.70 -11.10 -5.05
C THR A 77 6.46 -11.50 -6.31
N ASN A 78 5.77 -12.10 -7.26
CA ASN A 78 6.31 -12.44 -8.56
C ASN A 78 5.68 -11.52 -9.64
N LYS A 79 6.37 -10.43 -9.98
CA LYS A 79 5.91 -9.42 -10.95
C LYS A 79 4.49 -8.92 -10.68
N ALA A 80 4.25 -8.54 -9.45
CA ALA A 80 2.98 -7.99 -9.00
C ALA A 80 3.19 -6.83 -8.03
N PRO A 81 2.21 -5.92 -7.93
CA PRO A 81 2.22 -4.89 -6.90
C PRO A 81 2.08 -5.51 -5.51
N LEU A 82 2.60 -4.81 -4.50
CA LEU A 82 2.42 -5.18 -3.09
C LEU A 82 0.96 -5.01 -2.67
N LEU A 83 0.32 -3.92 -3.10
CA LEU A 83 -1.00 -3.49 -2.66
C LEU A 83 -1.94 -3.21 -3.84
N GLN A 84 -3.22 -3.51 -3.63
CA GLN A 84 -4.33 -3.14 -4.50
C GLN A 84 -5.51 -2.65 -3.66
N LEU A 85 -6.10 -1.52 -4.05
CA LEU A 85 -7.20 -0.88 -3.31
C LEU A 85 -8.42 -0.69 -4.21
N THR A 86 -9.62 -0.81 -3.63
CA THR A 86 -10.87 -0.49 -4.32
C THR A 86 -11.82 0.22 -3.36
N ASP A 87 -12.15 1.48 -3.64
CA ASP A 87 -13.15 2.30 -2.92
C ASP A 87 -12.98 2.26 -1.39
N CYS A 88 -11.75 2.47 -0.90
CA CYS A 88 -11.43 2.37 0.53
C CYS A 88 -10.34 3.36 0.97
N VAL A 89 -10.19 3.48 2.28
CA VAL A 89 -9.05 4.15 2.92
C VAL A 89 -8.14 3.08 3.53
N ALA A 90 -6.85 3.15 3.24
CA ALA A 90 -5.85 2.26 3.81
C ALA A 90 -4.71 3.07 4.45
N ASP A 91 -4.39 2.75 5.70
CA ASP A 91 -3.23 3.23 6.43
C ASP A 91 -2.22 2.11 6.55
N VAL A 92 -1.09 2.24 5.87
CA VAL A 92 -0.05 1.22 5.75
C VAL A 92 1.22 1.72 6.43
N VAL A 93 1.69 0.99 7.42
CA VAL A 93 2.99 1.23 8.06
C VAL A 93 3.90 0.06 7.75
N ILE A 94 5.09 0.34 7.23
CA ILE A 94 6.12 -0.67 6.95
C ILE A 94 7.38 -0.27 7.71
N SER A 95 7.91 -1.19 8.49
CA SER A 95 9.12 -0.99 9.28
C SER A 95 10.01 -2.23 9.29
N ASN A 96 11.33 -2.03 9.25
CA ASN A 96 12.34 -3.07 9.44
C ASN A 96 12.13 -4.35 8.62
N SER A 97 11.50 -4.25 7.44
CA SER A 97 10.98 -5.41 6.70
C SER A 97 11.64 -5.56 5.33
N ASP A 98 11.70 -6.79 4.84
CA ASP A 98 12.20 -7.12 3.50
C ASP A 98 11.02 -7.24 2.53
N ILE A 99 10.88 -6.23 1.65
CA ILE A 99 9.77 -6.17 0.69
C ILE A 99 10.32 -6.30 -0.73
N THR A 100 9.94 -7.37 -1.42
CA THR A 100 10.24 -7.60 -2.83
C THR A 100 8.96 -7.57 -3.65
N CYS A 101 8.79 -6.54 -4.47
CA CYS A 101 7.62 -6.37 -5.36
C CYS A 101 8.03 -5.68 -6.67
N ASP A 102 7.19 -5.80 -7.69
CA ASP A 102 7.38 -5.11 -8.97
C ASP A 102 7.00 -3.62 -8.86
N SER A 103 5.93 -3.34 -8.16
CA SER A 103 5.48 -2.01 -7.75
C SER A 103 4.93 -2.04 -6.33
N VAL A 104 4.97 -0.91 -5.65
CA VAL A 104 4.37 -0.79 -4.32
C VAL A 104 2.85 -0.77 -4.41
N PHE A 105 2.35 -0.02 -5.38
CA PHE A 105 0.92 0.13 -5.62
C PHE A 105 0.66 0.33 -7.10
N ASP A 106 -0.24 -0.47 -7.66
CA ASP A 106 -0.65 -0.35 -9.05
C ASP A 106 -2.10 -0.76 -9.24
N ASN A 107 -2.98 0.21 -9.35
CA ASN A 107 -4.38 0.00 -9.71
C ASN A 107 -4.63 0.12 -11.22
N VAL A 108 -3.79 0.82 -11.95
CA VAL A 108 -3.96 1.06 -13.38
C VAL A 108 -3.76 -0.22 -14.18
N SER A 109 -2.63 -0.88 -13.98
CA SER A 109 -2.26 -2.09 -14.73
C SER A 109 -3.14 -3.29 -14.39
N ASN A 110 -3.68 -3.34 -13.18
CA ASN A 110 -4.57 -4.41 -12.74
C ASN A 110 -6.03 -4.23 -13.15
N GLY A 111 -6.36 -3.12 -13.81
CA GLY A 111 -7.71 -2.87 -14.31
C GLY A 111 -8.76 -2.70 -13.20
N VAL A 112 -8.33 -2.33 -12.00
CA VAL A 112 -9.24 -2.05 -10.88
C VAL A 112 -10.08 -0.84 -11.23
N LYS A 113 -11.39 -0.98 -11.15
CA LYS A 113 -12.34 0.11 -11.35
C LYS A 113 -12.85 0.58 -10.01
N GLN A 114 -12.64 1.85 -9.73
CA GLN A 114 -13.17 2.50 -8.54
C GLN A 114 -14.39 3.34 -8.90
N SER A 115 -15.39 3.33 -8.04
CA SER A 115 -16.59 4.15 -8.18
C SER A 115 -16.55 5.41 -7.31
N LYS A 116 -15.92 5.31 -6.13
CA LYS A 116 -15.85 6.40 -5.14
C LYS A 116 -14.42 6.94 -4.95
N GLY A 117 -13.44 6.13 -5.31
CA GLY A 117 -12.03 6.44 -5.11
C GLY A 117 -11.47 5.88 -3.80
N SER A 118 -10.15 5.89 -3.71
CA SER A 118 -9.41 5.40 -2.55
C SER A 118 -8.46 6.45 -2.00
N THR A 119 -8.07 6.28 -0.74
CA THR A 119 -6.95 7.00 -0.16
C THR A 119 -5.94 5.99 0.39
N LEU A 120 -4.71 6.09 -0.09
CA LEU A 120 -3.60 5.27 0.38
C LEU A 120 -2.62 6.14 1.16
N ASN A 121 -2.49 5.86 2.45
CA ASN A 121 -1.49 6.47 3.31
C ASN A 121 -0.39 5.45 3.58
N ILE A 122 0.84 5.71 3.14
CA ILE A 122 2.01 4.87 3.39
C ILE A 122 2.96 5.60 4.32
N THR A 123 3.38 4.95 5.38
CA THR A 123 4.41 5.44 6.30
C THR A 123 5.55 4.43 6.38
N LEU A 124 6.77 4.88 6.07
CA LEU A 124 7.99 4.10 6.19
C LEU A 124 8.71 4.50 7.48
N LYS A 125 9.14 3.51 8.27
CA LYS A 125 9.90 3.73 9.51
C LYS A 125 11.12 2.81 9.52
N ASN A 126 12.32 3.41 9.46
CA ASN A 126 13.57 2.65 9.34
C ASN A 126 13.46 1.57 8.24
N GLN A 127 12.99 1.97 7.05
CA GLN A 127 12.57 1.08 5.98
C GLN A 127 13.12 1.52 4.62
N GLU A 128 13.70 0.58 3.89
CA GLU A 128 13.95 0.74 2.47
C GLU A 128 12.80 0.13 1.67
N LEU A 129 12.21 0.91 0.77
CA LEU A 129 11.13 0.45 -0.09
C LEU A 129 11.43 0.81 -1.55
N THR A 130 11.35 -0.20 -2.42
CA THR A 130 11.56 -0.04 -3.86
C THR A 130 10.35 -0.54 -4.64
N GLY A 131 9.97 0.20 -5.66
CA GLY A 131 8.85 -0.10 -6.56
C GLY A 131 8.06 1.15 -6.90
N ASP A 132 7.36 1.14 -8.02
CA ASP A 132 6.60 2.29 -8.47
C ASP A 132 5.26 2.42 -7.72
N ILE A 133 4.74 3.64 -7.65
CA ILE A 133 3.39 3.95 -7.17
C ILE A 133 2.60 4.50 -8.36
N THR A 134 1.64 3.70 -8.84
CA THR A 134 0.82 4.02 -10.01
C THR A 134 -0.66 4.07 -9.62
N PRO A 135 -1.14 5.22 -9.13
CA PRO A 135 -2.54 5.39 -8.75
C PRO A 135 -3.44 5.50 -10.00
N ASP A 136 -4.69 5.07 -9.87
CA ASP A 136 -5.73 5.29 -10.86
C ASP A 136 -6.45 6.64 -10.65
N TYR A 137 -7.43 6.97 -11.53
CA TYR A 137 -8.08 8.29 -11.58
C TYR A 137 -8.80 8.76 -10.30
N ASN A 138 -9.01 7.92 -9.33
CA ASN A 138 -9.75 8.24 -8.12
C ASN A 138 -8.97 7.93 -6.84
N THR A 139 -7.65 7.78 -6.93
CA THR A 139 -6.83 7.44 -5.76
C THR A 139 -5.97 8.62 -5.32
N LYS A 140 -6.10 9.01 -4.05
CA LYS A 140 -5.17 9.92 -3.39
C LYS A 140 -4.07 9.11 -2.70
N VAL A 141 -2.82 9.52 -2.85
CA VAL A 141 -1.67 8.90 -2.18
C VAL A 141 -0.98 9.91 -1.26
N ASN A 142 -0.73 9.51 -0.02
CA ASN A 142 0.12 10.23 0.92
C ASN A 142 1.29 9.30 1.31
N LEU A 143 2.50 9.64 0.90
CA LEU A 143 3.72 8.89 1.19
C LEU A 143 4.55 9.64 2.23
N ASN A 144 4.68 9.07 3.42
CA ASN A 144 5.52 9.59 4.49
C ASN A 144 6.79 8.73 4.61
N ILE A 145 7.94 9.30 4.25
CA ILE A 145 9.25 8.66 4.35
C ILE A 145 9.90 9.16 5.64
N GLY A 146 9.71 8.39 6.71
CA GLY A 146 10.19 8.73 8.04
C GLY A 146 11.70 8.60 8.21
N SER A 147 12.18 8.98 9.38
CA SER A 147 13.61 8.91 9.73
C SER A 147 14.22 7.52 9.49
N GLY A 148 15.45 7.47 8.99
CA GLY A 148 16.16 6.24 8.66
C GLY A 148 15.58 5.48 7.46
N SER A 149 14.64 6.07 6.72
CA SER A 149 13.95 5.38 5.63
C SER A 149 14.37 5.88 4.25
N SER A 150 14.17 5.03 3.24
CA SER A 150 14.33 5.42 1.84
C SER A 150 13.23 4.84 0.96
N TYR A 151 12.83 5.64 -0.03
CA TYR A 151 11.96 5.19 -1.12
C TYR A 151 12.68 5.36 -2.46
N LYS A 152 12.54 4.35 -3.34
CA LYS A 152 13.07 4.36 -4.69
C LYS A 152 12.04 3.84 -5.68
N GLY A 153 11.58 4.70 -6.59
CA GLY A 153 10.58 4.35 -7.60
C GLY A 153 10.07 5.55 -8.35
N ALA A 154 9.23 5.34 -9.35
CA ALA A 154 8.47 6.40 -9.99
C ALA A 154 7.15 6.61 -9.23
N ILE A 155 6.60 7.82 -9.29
CA ILE A 155 5.34 8.18 -8.61
C ILE A 155 4.44 8.86 -9.62
N ASP A 156 3.24 8.31 -9.86
CA ASP A 156 2.19 8.85 -10.73
C ASP A 156 2.70 9.40 -12.06
N VAL A 157 3.41 8.56 -12.83
CA VAL A 157 4.06 8.95 -14.09
C VAL A 157 3.12 9.60 -15.12
N ASP A 158 1.84 9.37 -15.02
CA ASP A 158 0.83 9.89 -15.93
C ASP A 158 0.16 11.18 -15.42
N SER A 159 0.55 11.70 -14.24
CA SER A 159 -0.03 12.90 -13.61
C SER A 159 -1.56 12.83 -13.49
N ARG A 160 -2.05 11.75 -12.95
CA ARG A 160 -3.50 11.48 -12.91
C ARG A 160 -4.14 11.75 -11.57
N GLN A 161 -3.34 11.77 -10.49
CA GLN A 161 -3.87 11.74 -9.14
C GLN A 161 -3.21 12.75 -8.20
N VAL A 162 -3.80 12.90 -7.03
CA VAL A 162 -3.23 13.73 -5.97
C VAL A 162 -2.21 12.90 -5.18
N VAL A 163 -0.95 13.31 -5.26
CA VAL A 163 0.13 12.66 -4.53
C VAL A 163 0.84 13.67 -3.63
N ASN A 164 0.87 13.38 -2.34
CA ASN A 164 1.61 14.17 -1.35
C ASN A 164 2.76 13.32 -0.79
N VAL A 165 3.94 13.91 -0.73
CA VAL A 165 5.12 13.26 -0.16
C VAL A 165 5.61 14.09 1.02
N LYS A 166 5.86 13.41 2.14
CA LYS A 166 6.52 13.99 3.31
C LYS A 166 7.84 13.27 3.55
N LEU A 167 8.91 14.04 3.74
CA LEU A 167 10.27 13.53 3.85
C LEU A 167 10.90 14.01 5.16
N ALA A 168 11.28 13.10 6.02
CA ALA A 168 12.06 13.41 7.22
C ALA A 168 13.48 13.86 6.85
N THR A 169 14.15 14.57 7.75
CA THR A 169 15.44 15.22 7.49
C THR A 169 16.55 14.28 7.00
N ASP A 170 16.59 13.05 7.50
CA ASP A 170 17.58 12.03 7.15
C ASP A 170 17.04 10.96 6.19
N ALA A 171 15.81 11.13 5.73
CA ALA A 171 15.18 10.22 4.78
C ALA A 171 15.65 10.49 3.34
N LYS A 172 15.50 9.48 2.47
CA LYS A 172 15.93 9.58 1.08
C LYS A 172 14.80 9.23 0.11
N LEU A 173 14.56 10.15 -0.82
CA LEU A 173 13.69 9.94 -1.98
C LEU A 173 14.55 9.82 -3.26
N THR A 174 14.39 8.72 -4.01
CA THR A 174 15.06 8.52 -5.30
C THR A 174 14.01 8.21 -6.36
N LEU A 175 13.79 9.17 -7.27
CA LEU A 175 12.88 8.99 -8.39
C LEU A 175 13.61 8.29 -9.56
N THR A 176 13.00 7.24 -10.09
CA THR A 176 13.58 6.41 -11.17
C THR A 176 13.08 6.81 -12.55
N ASN A 177 12.01 7.60 -12.62
CA ASN A 177 11.41 8.12 -13.86
C ASN A 177 10.72 9.46 -13.59
N THR A 178 10.16 10.09 -14.64
CA THR A 178 9.27 11.24 -14.47
C THR A 178 8.19 10.91 -13.45
N SER A 179 8.02 11.79 -12.50
CA SER A 179 7.09 11.60 -11.39
C SER A 179 6.34 12.90 -11.12
N TYR A 180 5.08 12.79 -10.74
CA TYR A 180 4.24 13.93 -10.40
C TYR A 180 3.88 13.87 -8.92
N VAL A 181 4.12 14.97 -8.23
CA VAL A 181 3.87 15.13 -6.81
C VAL A 181 3.22 16.51 -6.61
N ASP A 182 2.03 16.55 -6.04
CA ASP A 182 1.30 17.81 -5.81
C ASP A 182 1.88 18.60 -4.65
N ALA A 183 2.35 17.90 -3.62
CA ALA A 183 2.99 18.52 -2.48
C ALA A 183 4.20 17.71 -2.00
N LEU A 184 5.33 18.39 -1.78
CA LEU A 184 6.51 17.85 -1.13
C LEU A 184 6.77 18.65 0.15
N GLU A 185 6.61 18.01 1.29
CA GLU A 185 6.88 18.59 2.61
C GLU A 185 8.21 18.02 3.13
N LEU A 186 9.11 18.91 3.55
CA LEU A 186 10.34 18.53 4.25
C LEU A 186 10.14 18.82 5.74
N GLU A 187 10.39 17.83 6.58
CA GLU A 187 10.38 18.06 8.03
C GLU A 187 11.60 18.89 8.43
N ASP A 188 11.36 20.02 9.08
CA ASP A 188 12.41 20.82 9.69
C ASP A 188 13.01 20.09 10.89
N THR A 189 14.32 20.29 11.13
CA THR A 189 15.07 19.75 12.28
C THR A 189 14.69 20.44 13.58
#